data_c661a776b30a61137fa1cf1ccbfab0d4
#
_entry.id   c661a776b30a61137fa1cf1ccbfab0d4
#
_cell.length_a   1.000
_cell.length_b   1.000
_cell.length_c   1.000
_cell.angle_alpha   90.00
_cell.angle_beta   90.00
_cell.angle_gamma   90.00
#
_symmetry.space_group_name_H-M   'P 1'
#
loop_
_entity.id
_entity.type
_entity.pdbx_description
1 polymer ?
#
loop_
_entity_poly.entity_id
_entity_poly.type
_entity_poly.pdbx_seq_one_letter_code
_entity_poly.pdbx_strand_id
1 'polypeptide(L)'
;DYFHSAINSLMEIDFLNILFIGDCGTGKTSIINALITQYYGKPNCSSNPQNNCDIQKNVLYITNLKDQGITYYRNDVKTFCQIQCTIPNKKKIVVVDDLDMINQQSQQVFRHCIDTYGSNIHFISSCSNTQKIINSIQSRTTIIRLRHLTNTSLMKIITNISQKENIN
;
A
#
# COMPACT_ATOMS: atom_id res chain seq x y z
N ASP A 1 10.84 -8.92 13.87
CA ASP A 1 10.87 -10.28 13.30
C ASP A 1 9.47 -10.81 12.96
N TYR A 2 8.49 -10.79 13.89
CA TYR A 2 7.12 -11.28 13.64
C TYR A 2 6.41 -10.55 12.48
N PHE A 3 6.54 -9.24 12.40
CA PHE A 3 5.94 -8.42 11.33
C PHE A 3 6.47 -8.83 9.94
N HIS A 4 7.77 -9.03 9.84
CA HIS A 4 8.41 -9.43 8.58
C HIS A 4 8.00 -10.85 8.15
N SER A 5 7.92 -11.77 9.12
CA SER A 5 7.41 -13.12 8.91
C SER A 5 5.95 -13.12 8.41
N ALA A 6 5.08 -12.34 9.04
CA ALA A 6 3.67 -12.23 8.64
C ALA A 6 3.50 -11.68 7.20
N ILE A 7 4.26 -10.65 6.84
CA ILE A 7 4.22 -10.11 5.48
C ILE A 7 4.74 -11.13 4.45
N ASN A 8 5.83 -11.82 4.75
CA ASN A 8 6.34 -12.84 3.86
C ASN A 8 5.33 -13.97 3.63
N SER A 9 4.67 -14.44 4.68
CA SER A 9 3.60 -15.44 4.56
C SER A 9 2.43 -14.95 3.69
N LEU A 10 2.03 -13.70 3.81
CA LEU A 10 0.99 -13.11 2.95
C LEU A 10 1.44 -13.01 1.49
N MET A 11 2.72 -12.73 1.24
CA MET A 11 3.29 -12.72 -0.11
C MET A 11 3.34 -14.12 -0.72
N GLU A 12 3.68 -15.15 0.06
CA GLU A 12 3.73 -16.54 -0.40
C GLU A 12 2.34 -17.05 -0.82
N ILE A 13 1.28 -16.63 -0.11
CA ILE A 13 -0.10 -16.99 -0.43
C ILE A 13 -0.67 -16.13 -1.57
N ASP A 14 0.09 -15.14 -2.07
CA ASP A 14 -0.37 -14.14 -3.04
C ASP A 14 -1.65 -13.40 -2.60
N PHE A 15 -1.76 -13.11 -1.28
CA PHE A 15 -2.88 -12.39 -0.68
C PHE A 15 -2.41 -11.14 0.06
N LEU A 16 -2.34 -10.02 -0.67
CA LEU A 16 -1.89 -8.72 -0.15
C LEU A 16 -3.03 -7.70 -0.02
N ASN A 17 -4.21 -8.14 0.42
CA ASN A 17 -5.26 -7.21 0.82
C ASN A 17 -5.02 -6.79 2.28
N ILE A 18 -4.35 -5.67 2.47
CA ILE A 18 -3.84 -5.23 3.78
C ILE A 18 -4.37 -3.84 4.12
N LEU A 19 -4.80 -3.68 5.38
CA LEU A 19 -5.11 -2.40 5.99
C LEU A 19 -4.13 -2.11 7.13
N PHE A 20 -3.23 -1.15 6.92
CA PHE A 20 -2.33 -0.66 7.94
C PHE A 20 -3.02 0.37 8.82
N ILE A 21 -3.04 0.13 10.13
CA ILE A 21 -3.63 1.03 11.11
C ILE A 21 -2.52 1.58 12.01
N GLY A 22 -2.50 2.87 12.21
CA GLY A 22 -1.54 3.50 13.12
C GLY A 22 -1.63 5.02 13.08
N ASP A 23 -1.16 5.67 14.12
CA ASP A 23 -1.17 7.12 14.22
C ASP A 23 -0.25 7.78 13.16
N CYS A 24 -0.34 9.09 13.06
CA CYS A 24 0.55 9.86 12.20
C CYS A 24 2.02 9.61 12.58
N GLY A 25 2.90 9.50 11.60
CA GLY A 25 4.32 9.28 11.84
C GLY A 25 4.75 7.85 12.21
N THR A 26 3.84 6.86 12.25
CA THR A 26 4.19 5.45 12.52
C THR A 26 4.86 4.73 11.35
N GLY A 27 5.01 5.40 10.19
CA GLY A 27 5.69 4.84 9.02
C GLY A 27 4.80 4.06 8.08
N LYS A 28 3.45 4.23 8.10
CA LYS A 28 2.49 3.53 7.23
C LYS A 28 2.89 3.60 5.76
N THR A 29 3.03 4.79 5.21
CA THR A 29 3.39 5.02 3.81
C THR A 29 4.77 4.45 3.45
N SER A 30 5.74 4.55 4.37
CA SER A 30 7.08 3.98 4.17
C SER A 30 7.05 2.45 4.08
N ILE A 31 6.23 1.80 4.92
CA ILE A 31 6.04 0.35 4.89
C ILE A 31 5.34 -0.08 3.61
N ILE A 32 4.31 0.64 3.15
CA ILE A 32 3.62 0.36 1.89
C ILE A 32 4.60 0.42 0.72
N ASN A 33 5.44 1.44 0.64
CA ASN A 33 6.44 1.59 -0.41
C ASN A 33 7.50 0.48 -0.37
N ALA A 34 7.97 0.10 0.82
CA ALA A 34 8.90 -1.00 1.00
C ALA A 34 8.30 -2.34 0.55
N LEU A 35 7.02 -2.58 0.89
CA LEU A 35 6.29 -3.79 0.52
C LEU A 35 6.10 -3.90 -1.01
N ILE A 36 5.75 -2.80 -1.68
CA ILE A 36 5.64 -2.75 -3.15
C ILE A 36 6.99 -3.05 -3.79
N THR A 37 8.06 -2.44 -3.29
CA THR A 37 9.42 -2.68 -3.77
C THR A 37 9.84 -4.14 -3.55
N GLN A 38 9.47 -4.75 -2.45
CA GLN A 38 9.74 -6.16 -2.17
C GLN A 38 8.92 -7.09 -3.07
N TYR A 39 7.64 -6.77 -3.29
CA TYR A 39 6.73 -7.58 -4.11
C TYR A 39 7.17 -7.63 -5.58
N TYR A 40 7.48 -6.49 -6.19
CA TYR A 40 7.92 -6.45 -7.60
C TYR A 40 9.43 -6.72 -7.77
N GLY A 41 10.19 -6.77 -6.70
CA GLY A 41 11.66 -6.82 -6.72
C GLY A 41 12.29 -5.43 -6.77
N LYS A 42 13.54 -5.31 -6.35
CA LYS A 42 14.29 -4.05 -6.46
C LYS A 42 14.42 -3.69 -7.94
N PRO A 43 14.11 -2.46 -8.33
CA PRO A 43 14.49 -1.99 -9.66
C PRO A 43 16.00 -2.15 -9.78
N ASN A 44 16.44 -3.06 -10.65
CA ASN A 44 17.86 -3.21 -10.94
C ASN A 44 18.36 -1.92 -11.59
N CYS A 45 19.01 -1.07 -10.81
CA CYS A 45 19.59 0.20 -11.26
C CYS A 45 20.69 0.02 -12.33
N SER A 46 21.03 -1.22 -12.68
CA SER A 46 22.20 -1.53 -13.51
C SER A 46 21.93 -2.02 -14.92
N SER A 47 20.70 -2.27 -15.36
CA SER A 47 20.53 -2.86 -16.70
C SER A 47 19.34 -2.42 -17.56
N ASN A 48 18.27 -1.82 -17.04
CA ASN A 48 17.21 -1.31 -17.94
C ASN A 48 16.35 -0.23 -17.25
N PRO A 49 16.28 0.99 -17.80
CA PRO A 49 15.36 2.03 -17.33
C PRO A 49 13.88 1.66 -17.53
N GLN A 50 13.59 0.60 -18.28
CA GLN A 50 12.24 0.08 -18.54
C GLN A 50 11.58 -0.53 -17.29
N ASN A 51 12.34 -1.14 -16.37
CA ASN A 51 11.77 -1.79 -15.17
C ASN A 51 11.11 -0.82 -14.18
N ASN A 52 11.59 0.43 -14.10
CA ASN A 52 10.95 1.46 -13.27
C ASN A 52 9.61 1.92 -13.85
N CYS A 53 9.51 2.01 -15.17
CA CYS A 53 8.28 2.33 -15.86
C CYS A 53 7.22 1.23 -15.69
N ASP A 54 7.63 -0.03 -15.61
CA ASP A 54 6.70 -1.16 -15.50
C ASP A 54 6.11 -1.26 -14.09
N ILE A 55 6.86 -0.98 -13.04
CA ILE A 55 6.32 -0.92 -11.68
C ILE A 55 5.29 0.20 -11.56
N GLN A 56 5.59 1.39 -12.09
CA GLN A 56 4.66 2.53 -12.04
C GLN A 56 3.35 2.27 -12.79
N LYS A 57 3.38 1.52 -13.89
CA LYS A 57 2.18 1.12 -14.64
C LYS A 57 1.30 0.11 -13.88
N ASN A 58 1.89 -0.65 -12.96
CA ASN A 58 1.20 -1.71 -12.22
C ASN A 58 0.78 -1.29 -10.80
N VAL A 59 1.09 -0.07 -10.37
CA VAL A 59 0.71 0.47 -9.06
C VAL A 59 -0.11 1.73 -9.24
N LEU A 60 -1.32 1.73 -8.72
CA LEU A 60 -2.18 2.91 -8.67
C LEU A 60 -2.16 3.47 -7.25
N TYR A 61 -1.58 4.66 -7.09
CA TYR A 61 -1.61 5.40 -5.83
C TYR A 61 -2.79 6.36 -5.80
N ILE A 62 -3.62 6.22 -4.78
CA ILE A 62 -4.74 7.10 -4.49
C ILE A 62 -4.43 7.81 -3.18
N THR A 63 -4.17 9.10 -3.26
CA THR A 63 -3.92 9.97 -2.12
C THR A 63 -4.98 11.07 -2.07
N ASN A 64 -5.34 11.51 -0.88
CA ASN A 64 -6.37 12.54 -0.68
C ASN A 64 -6.06 13.93 -1.24
N LEU A 65 -4.81 14.15 -1.66
CA LEU A 65 -4.39 15.44 -2.22
C LEU A 65 -5.07 15.80 -3.55
N LYS A 66 -5.83 14.84 -4.12
CA LYS A 66 -6.64 15.09 -5.30
C LYS A 66 -8.10 14.96 -4.87
N ASP A 67 -8.83 16.07 -4.81
CA ASP A 67 -10.30 16.14 -4.68
C ASP A 67 -10.98 15.46 -5.88
N GLN A 68 -10.76 14.18 -6.01
CA GLN A 68 -11.34 13.40 -7.08
C GLN A 68 -12.70 12.90 -6.62
N GLY A 69 -13.75 13.31 -7.33
CA GLY A 69 -15.11 12.87 -7.05
C GLY A 69 -15.28 11.35 -7.20
N ILE A 70 -16.38 10.83 -6.70
CA ILE A 70 -16.75 9.40 -6.77
C ILE A 70 -16.68 8.83 -8.20
N THR A 71 -16.85 9.67 -9.21
CA THR A 71 -16.80 9.32 -10.64
C THR A 71 -15.41 8.85 -11.05
N TYR A 72 -14.35 9.51 -10.56
CA TYR A 72 -12.97 9.08 -10.76
C TYR A 72 -12.74 7.67 -10.20
N TYR A 73 -13.15 7.43 -8.96
CA TYR A 73 -12.97 6.10 -8.35
C TYR A 73 -13.74 5.01 -9.08
N ARG A 74 -14.89 5.32 -9.65
CA ARG A 74 -15.68 4.37 -10.42
C ARG A 74 -15.07 4.01 -11.79
N ASN A 75 -14.52 4.99 -12.47
CA ASN A 75 -14.07 4.83 -13.85
C ASN A 75 -12.59 4.45 -13.91
N ASP A 76 -11.71 5.28 -13.33
CA ASP A 76 -10.27 5.10 -13.47
C ASP A 76 -9.75 3.90 -12.65
N VAL A 77 -10.22 3.75 -11.42
CA VAL A 77 -9.86 2.56 -10.60
C VAL A 77 -10.40 1.29 -11.23
N LYS A 78 -11.64 1.30 -11.74
CA LYS A 78 -12.22 0.15 -12.42
C LYS A 78 -11.42 -0.23 -13.67
N THR A 79 -11.10 0.74 -14.51
CA THR A 79 -10.30 0.51 -15.73
C THR A 79 -8.92 -0.03 -15.38
N PHE A 80 -8.27 0.52 -14.35
CA PHE A 80 -6.99 0.02 -13.87
C PHE A 80 -7.07 -1.45 -13.40
N CYS A 81 -8.14 -1.81 -12.67
CA CYS A 81 -8.34 -3.16 -12.15
C CYS A 81 -8.64 -4.19 -13.24
N GLN A 82 -9.25 -3.78 -14.36
CA GLN A 82 -9.58 -4.67 -15.48
C GLN A 82 -8.36 -5.05 -16.34
N ILE A 83 -7.35 -4.18 -16.38
CA ILE A 83 -6.14 -4.42 -17.18
C ILE A 83 -5.20 -5.34 -16.39
N GLN A 84 -4.74 -6.41 -17.01
CA GLN A 84 -3.80 -7.34 -16.39
C GLN A 84 -2.43 -6.68 -16.09
N CYS A 85 -1.71 -7.27 -15.13
CA CYS A 85 -0.35 -6.86 -14.80
C CYS A 85 0.59 -7.08 -15.98
N THR A 86 1.50 -6.15 -16.25
CA THR A 86 2.51 -6.29 -17.31
C THR A 86 3.64 -7.24 -16.91
N ILE A 87 3.79 -7.53 -15.61
CA ILE A 87 4.81 -8.42 -15.07
C ILE A 87 4.18 -9.83 -14.92
N PRO A 88 4.75 -10.87 -15.53
CA PRO A 88 4.22 -12.22 -15.46
C PRO A 88 4.19 -12.74 -14.01
N ASN A 89 3.17 -13.48 -13.66
CA ASN A 89 2.95 -14.05 -12.32
C ASN A 89 2.85 -13.03 -11.18
N LYS A 90 2.52 -11.77 -11.49
CA LYS A 90 2.26 -10.73 -10.49
C LYS A 90 0.90 -10.10 -10.72
N LYS A 91 0.29 -9.62 -9.65
CA LYS A 91 -0.94 -8.83 -9.68
C LYS A 91 -0.61 -7.34 -9.63
N LYS A 92 -1.56 -6.52 -10.07
CA LYS A 92 -1.48 -5.07 -9.87
C LYS A 92 -1.76 -4.71 -8.41
N ILE A 93 -1.27 -3.56 -7.99
CA ILE A 93 -1.49 -3.06 -6.63
C ILE A 93 -2.26 -1.74 -6.69
N VAL A 94 -3.37 -1.67 -5.95
CA VAL A 94 -4.08 -0.42 -5.67
C VAL A 94 -3.72 -0.01 -4.25
N VAL A 95 -3.10 1.16 -4.12
CA VAL A 95 -2.73 1.76 -2.84
C VAL A 95 -3.69 2.88 -2.53
N VAL A 96 -4.31 2.83 -1.35
CA VAL A 96 -5.15 3.92 -0.84
C VAL A 96 -4.56 4.40 0.48
N ASP A 97 -3.82 5.48 0.42
CA ASP A 97 -3.24 6.10 1.62
C ASP A 97 -4.30 6.99 2.29
N ASP A 98 -4.37 6.95 3.63
CA ASP A 98 -5.36 7.67 4.45
C ASP A 98 -6.82 7.40 4.02
N LEU A 99 -7.20 6.12 3.93
CA LEU A 99 -8.55 5.67 3.54
C LEU A 99 -9.66 6.28 4.42
N ASP A 100 -9.37 6.64 5.67
CA ASP A 100 -10.30 7.27 6.61
C ASP A 100 -10.65 8.74 6.25
N MET A 101 -9.94 9.34 5.30
CA MET A 101 -10.28 10.66 4.75
C MET A 101 -11.24 10.57 3.56
N ILE A 102 -11.40 9.39 2.98
CA ILE A 102 -12.28 9.14 1.84
C ILE A 102 -13.71 8.91 2.35
N ASN A 103 -14.70 9.50 1.69
CA ASN A 103 -16.09 9.34 2.06
C ASN A 103 -16.57 7.89 1.91
N GLN A 104 -17.60 7.51 2.68
CA GLN A 104 -18.10 6.13 2.71
C GLN A 104 -18.62 5.64 1.35
N GLN A 105 -19.15 6.52 0.51
CA GLN A 105 -19.63 6.15 -0.83
C GLN A 105 -18.46 5.74 -1.73
N SER A 106 -17.34 6.45 -1.67
CA SER A 106 -16.13 6.09 -2.41
C SER A 106 -15.47 4.82 -1.85
N GLN A 107 -15.53 4.61 -0.53
CA GLN A 107 -15.08 3.37 0.08
C GLN A 107 -15.88 2.15 -0.44
N GLN A 108 -17.18 2.28 -0.73
CA GLN A 108 -17.97 1.21 -1.34
C GLN A 108 -17.48 0.84 -2.75
N VAL A 109 -16.93 1.80 -3.51
CA VAL A 109 -16.31 1.49 -4.81
C VAL A 109 -15.10 0.60 -4.61
N PHE A 110 -14.22 0.92 -3.64
CA PHE A 110 -13.06 0.06 -3.35
C PHE A 110 -13.48 -1.33 -2.88
N ARG A 111 -14.51 -1.43 -2.02
CA ARG A 111 -15.06 -2.73 -1.64
C ARG A 111 -15.48 -3.53 -2.87
N HIS A 112 -16.20 -2.91 -3.80
CA HIS A 112 -16.63 -3.59 -5.04
C HIS A 112 -15.42 -4.02 -5.89
N CYS A 113 -14.37 -3.19 -5.96
CA CYS A 113 -13.15 -3.55 -6.68
C CYS A 113 -12.44 -4.76 -6.04
N ILE A 114 -12.36 -4.83 -4.72
CA ILE A 114 -11.79 -5.98 -4.00
C ILE A 114 -12.57 -7.26 -4.32
N ASP A 115 -13.91 -7.20 -4.28
CA ASP A 115 -14.76 -8.37 -4.52
C ASP A 115 -14.69 -8.85 -5.99
N THR A 116 -14.66 -7.91 -6.94
CA THR A 116 -14.76 -8.22 -8.37
C THR A 116 -13.41 -8.58 -9.00
N TYR A 117 -12.35 -7.88 -8.60
CA TYR A 117 -11.04 -7.97 -9.26
C TYR A 117 -9.94 -8.57 -8.37
N GLY A 118 -10.29 -9.21 -7.26
CA GLY A 118 -9.32 -9.81 -6.33
C GLY A 118 -8.38 -10.85 -6.93
N SER A 119 -8.72 -11.41 -8.11
CA SER A 119 -7.81 -12.27 -8.88
C SER A 119 -6.69 -11.49 -9.56
N ASN A 120 -6.92 -10.22 -9.91
CA ASN A 120 -5.99 -9.39 -10.71
C ASN A 120 -5.29 -8.32 -9.90
N ILE A 121 -5.79 -7.98 -8.72
CA ILE A 121 -5.28 -6.89 -7.91
C ILE A 121 -5.02 -7.29 -6.46
N HIS A 122 -4.07 -6.59 -5.86
CA HIS A 122 -3.91 -6.48 -4.42
C HIS A 122 -4.35 -5.10 -3.96
N PHE A 123 -5.00 -5.03 -2.80
CA PHE A 123 -5.49 -3.80 -2.22
C PHE A 123 -4.73 -3.49 -0.93
N ILE A 124 -3.90 -2.46 -0.96
CA ILE A 124 -3.12 -2.03 0.21
C ILE A 124 -3.60 -0.66 0.63
N SER A 125 -4.00 -0.53 1.87
CA SER A 125 -4.51 0.74 2.39
C SER A 125 -3.92 1.10 3.74
N SER A 126 -3.95 2.38 4.07
CA SER A 126 -3.61 2.88 5.39
C SER A 126 -4.77 3.67 6.00
N CYS A 127 -4.83 3.72 7.31
CA CYS A 127 -5.72 4.62 8.04
C CYS A 127 -5.17 4.95 9.42
N SER A 128 -5.62 6.07 9.96
CA SER A 128 -5.36 6.46 11.34
C SER A 128 -6.56 6.13 12.24
N ASN A 129 -7.78 6.28 11.73
CA ASN A 129 -9.01 6.02 12.47
C ASN A 129 -9.86 4.94 11.80
N THR A 130 -9.94 3.77 12.43
CA THR A 130 -10.73 2.63 11.94
C THR A 130 -12.23 2.87 11.96
N GLN A 131 -12.73 3.73 12.85
CA GLN A 131 -14.17 4.01 12.95
C GLN A 131 -14.74 4.68 11.69
N LYS A 132 -13.88 5.35 10.91
CA LYS A 132 -14.26 5.97 9.64
C LYS A 132 -14.25 4.99 8.46
N ILE A 133 -13.73 3.77 8.66
CA ILE A 133 -13.65 2.74 7.64
C ILE A 133 -14.89 1.84 7.71
N ILE A 134 -15.53 1.62 6.57
CA ILE A 134 -16.70 0.74 6.51
C ILE A 134 -16.33 -0.71 6.88
N ASN A 135 -17.17 -1.36 7.67
CA ASN A 135 -16.93 -2.73 8.15
C ASN A 135 -16.71 -3.73 7.00
N SER A 136 -17.34 -3.48 5.85
CA SER A 136 -17.22 -4.32 4.67
C SER A 136 -15.84 -4.31 4.02
N ILE A 137 -15.02 -3.28 4.18
CA ILE A 137 -13.60 -3.28 3.81
C ILE A 137 -12.78 -3.97 4.89
N GLN A 138 -13.03 -3.66 6.16
CA GLN A 138 -12.29 -4.26 7.28
C GLN A 138 -12.36 -5.79 7.27
N SER A 139 -13.53 -6.36 6.92
CA SER A 139 -13.72 -7.83 6.85
C SER A 139 -13.00 -8.50 5.66
N ARG A 140 -12.57 -7.75 4.66
CA ARG A 140 -11.93 -8.23 3.43
C ARG A 140 -10.42 -7.99 3.37
N THR A 141 -9.90 -7.31 4.38
CA THR A 141 -8.49 -6.95 4.46
C THR A 141 -7.86 -7.52 5.71
N THR A 142 -6.59 -7.90 5.61
CA THR A 142 -5.80 -8.28 6.78
C THR A 142 -5.38 -7.01 7.52
N ILE A 143 -5.85 -6.85 8.75
CA ILE A 143 -5.57 -5.67 9.56
C ILE A 143 -4.22 -5.82 10.24
N ILE A 144 -3.31 -4.88 9.98
CA ILE A 144 -1.99 -4.81 10.62
C ILE A 144 -1.90 -3.50 11.41
N ARG A 145 -1.76 -3.61 12.73
CA ARG A 145 -1.65 -2.46 13.62
C ARG A 145 -0.18 -2.10 13.83
N LEU A 146 0.18 -0.87 13.48
CA LEU A 146 1.51 -0.31 13.69
C LEU A 146 1.53 0.44 15.02
N ARG A 147 2.55 0.15 15.82
CA ARG A 147 2.82 0.86 17.08
C ARG A 147 3.80 2.00 16.82
N HIS A 148 3.78 2.99 17.69
CA HIS A 148 4.81 4.03 17.69
C HIS A 148 6.21 3.41 17.83
N LEU A 149 7.17 4.03 17.16
CA LEU A 149 8.56 3.65 17.30
C LEU A 149 9.03 3.94 18.74
N THR A 150 9.79 3.01 19.30
CA THR A 150 10.42 3.22 20.60
C THR A 150 11.54 4.25 20.48
N ASN A 151 11.85 4.97 21.57
CA ASN A 151 12.94 5.93 21.59
C ASN A 151 14.29 5.31 21.16
N THR A 152 14.52 4.06 21.52
CA THR A 152 15.71 3.30 21.10
C THR A 152 15.76 3.07 19.59
N SER A 153 14.62 2.79 18.95
CA SER A 153 14.50 2.63 17.49
C SER A 153 14.67 3.96 16.77
N LEU A 154 14.10 5.04 17.32
CA LEU A 154 14.27 6.40 16.79
C LEU A 154 15.73 6.84 16.84
N MET A 155 16.43 6.61 17.97
CA MET A 155 17.86 6.92 18.10
C MET A 155 18.71 6.17 17.07
N LYS A 156 18.42 4.89 16.82
CA LYS A 156 19.12 4.12 15.78
C LYS A 156 18.93 4.72 14.39
N ILE A 157 17.71 5.15 14.06
CA ILE A 157 17.41 5.77 12.77
C ILE A 157 18.16 7.10 12.63
N ILE A 158 18.10 7.94 13.66
CA ILE A 158 18.82 9.24 13.69
C ILE A 158 20.32 9.04 13.52
N THR A 159 20.91 8.12 14.26
CA THR A 159 22.34 7.83 14.17
C THR A 159 22.73 7.34 12.76
N ASN A 160 21.93 6.46 12.16
CA ASN A 160 22.18 5.98 10.80
C ASN A 160 22.09 7.11 9.76
N ILE A 161 21.15 8.03 9.90
CA ILE A 161 21.01 9.18 9.01
C ILE A 161 22.18 10.14 9.20
N SER A 162 22.50 10.49 10.45
CA SER A 162 23.62 11.37 10.79
C SER A 162 24.94 10.86 10.20
N GLN A 163 25.22 9.56 10.33
CA GLN A 163 26.40 8.94 9.74
C GLN A 163 26.43 8.99 8.20
N LYS A 164 25.28 8.78 7.56
CA LYS A 164 25.19 8.81 6.09
C LYS A 164 25.32 10.21 5.50
N GLU A 165 24.77 11.19 6.20
CA GLU A 165 24.79 12.59 5.77
C GLU A 165 26.00 13.36 6.31
N ASN A 166 26.90 12.71 7.07
CA ASN A 166 28.07 13.34 7.75
C ASN A 166 27.67 14.56 8.61
N ILE A 167 26.53 14.48 9.29
CA ILE A 167 26.05 15.51 10.20
C ILE A 167 26.52 15.13 11.62
N ASN A 168 27.26 16.04 12.27
CA ASN A 168 27.70 15.89 13.67
C ASN A 168 26.64 16.40 14.63
#